data_cc43ed32863c4206438eb182be833c34
#
_entry.id   cc43ed32863c4206438eb182be833c34
#
_cell.length_a   1.000
_cell.length_b   1.000
_cell.length_c   1.000
_cell.angle_alpha   90.00
_cell.angle_beta   90.00
_cell.angle_gamma   90.00
#
_symmetry.space_group_name_H-M   'P 1'
#
loop_
_entity.id
_entity.type
_entity.pdbx_description
1 polymer ?
#
loop_
_entity_poly.entity_id
_entity_poly.type
_entity_poly.pdbx_seq_one_letter_code
_entity_poly.pdbx_strand_id
1 'polypeptide(L)'
;LGGMGGAQPLAITMNEGVCLAAEIEEWRIDKRIETRYLDQKFNDIDQAIDAALDAAQHKKVLSIGVVCNAVDLLQRLIDRNIIPHTLTDQTSAHDELSYVPANLTAQQANVLRQTDPETYRQLSLDTMAQHVKLMLELQKRGAITFDYGNNLRGQAKDKRGVQNAFDFPGFVPAYIRPLFCKGSGPFRFAALSGDPQDIYTCDQVLLDLFGHKPGLVRWLKMARERIAFQGLPARICWLEMGERQQAALAINELVRTGKVKALIVIGRDHLDTGSVASPNRETEAMLDGSDAVADW
;
A
#
# COMPACT_ATOMS: atom_id res chain seq x y z
N LEU A 1 5.25 -7.90 -2.26
CA LEU A 1 5.53 -6.72 -3.12
C LEU A 1 4.74 -6.77 -4.44
N GLY A 2 3.47 -7.19 -4.39
CA GLY A 2 2.53 -7.15 -5.52
C GLY A 2 2.19 -5.72 -5.96
N GLY A 3 0.99 -5.50 -6.55
CA GLY A 3 0.60 -4.19 -7.07
C GLY A 3 0.67 -3.08 -6.03
N MET A 4 -0.18 -3.13 -5.02
CA MET A 4 -0.24 -2.09 -3.97
C MET A 4 0.96 -2.17 -3.02
N GLY A 5 1.30 -3.35 -2.51
CA GLY A 5 2.46 -3.54 -1.62
C GLY A 5 3.78 -3.16 -2.26
N GLY A 6 3.91 -3.33 -3.57
CA GLY A 6 5.11 -2.94 -4.31
C GLY A 6 5.37 -1.44 -4.41
N ALA A 7 4.37 -0.60 -4.12
CA ALA A 7 4.55 0.84 -4.08
C ALA A 7 5.02 1.37 -2.70
N GLN A 8 4.88 0.59 -1.64
CA GLN A 8 5.20 1.02 -0.28
C GLN A 8 6.68 1.35 -0.08
N PRO A 9 7.65 0.56 -0.57
CA PRO A 9 9.07 0.90 -0.40
C PRO A 9 9.42 2.27 -0.99
N LEU A 10 8.91 2.57 -2.20
CA LEU A 10 9.08 3.87 -2.81
C LEU A 10 8.42 4.99 -1.99
N ALA A 11 7.19 4.77 -1.50
CA ALA A 11 6.50 5.76 -0.68
C ALA A 11 7.26 6.09 0.61
N ILE A 12 7.88 5.09 1.25
CA ILE A 12 8.69 5.28 2.46
C ILE A 12 9.96 6.07 2.13
N THR A 13 10.67 5.73 1.04
CA THR A 13 11.88 6.46 0.66
C THR A 13 11.57 7.87 0.15
N MET A 14 10.44 8.11 -0.49
CA MET A 14 9.95 9.46 -0.83
C MET A 14 9.66 10.30 0.43
N ASN A 15 9.43 9.69 1.58
CA ASN A 15 9.29 10.34 2.88
C ASN A 15 10.54 10.21 3.76
N GLU A 16 11.71 9.97 3.14
CA GLU A 16 13.01 9.98 3.79
C GLU A 16 13.18 8.88 4.85
N GLY A 17 12.41 7.79 4.71
CA GLY A 17 12.45 6.66 5.62
C GLY A 17 13.32 5.50 5.13
N VAL A 18 13.49 4.52 6.01
CA VAL A 18 14.08 3.21 5.70
C VAL A 18 12.96 2.17 5.65
N CYS A 19 12.90 1.40 4.57
CA CYS A 19 11.93 0.32 4.39
C CYS A 19 12.63 -1.03 4.39
N LEU A 20 12.10 -1.98 5.18
CA LEU A 20 12.45 -3.39 5.11
C LEU A 20 11.19 -4.18 4.77
N ALA A 21 11.17 -4.85 3.62
CA ALA A 21 10.01 -5.54 3.09
C ALA A 21 10.30 -7.02 2.83
N ALA A 22 9.50 -7.91 3.43
CA ALA A 22 9.52 -9.34 3.12
C ALA A 22 8.73 -9.63 1.85
N GLU A 23 9.28 -10.46 0.98
CA GLU A 23 8.61 -11.01 -0.21
C GLU A 23 9.15 -12.41 -0.49
N ILE A 24 8.26 -13.38 -0.60
CA ILE A 24 8.67 -14.77 -0.81
C ILE A 24 8.96 -15.09 -2.29
N GLU A 25 8.40 -14.33 -3.21
CA GLU A 25 8.63 -14.48 -4.63
C GLU A 25 9.72 -13.51 -5.11
N GLU A 26 10.94 -14.01 -5.23
CA GLU A 26 12.13 -13.22 -5.58
C GLU A 26 11.94 -12.33 -6.81
N TRP A 27 11.25 -12.83 -7.85
CA TRP A 27 11.00 -12.08 -9.08
C TRP A 27 10.22 -10.77 -8.85
N ARG A 28 9.41 -10.69 -7.78
CA ARG A 28 8.68 -9.46 -7.43
C ARG A 28 9.63 -8.41 -6.86
N ILE A 29 10.63 -8.84 -6.08
CA ILE A 29 11.70 -7.95 -5.60
C ILE A 29 12.48 -7.41 -6.81
N ASP A 30 12.93 -8.30 -7.71
CA ASP A 30 13.68 -7.91 -8.90
C ASP A 30 12.90 -6.93 -9.76
N LYS A 31 11.60 -7.15 -9.94
CA LYS A 31 10.73 -6.23 -10.67
C LYS A 31 10.65 -4.84 -10.02
N ARG A 32 10.66 -4.76 -8.69
CA ARG A 32 10.64 -3.48 -7.98
C ARG A 32 11.98 -2.75 -8.05
N ILE A 33 13.09 -3.47 -8.10
CA ILE A 33 14.41 -2.88 -8.37
C ILE A 33 14.49 -2.35 -9.80
N GLU A 34 14.08 -3.14 -10.79
CA GLU A 34 14.03 -2.73 -12.18
C GLU A 34 13.23 -1.41 -12.39
N THR A 35 12.08 -1.31 -11.71
CA THR A 35 11.21 -0.12 -11.79
C THR A 35 11.62 0.99 -10.83
N ARG A 36 12.71 0.84 -10.07
CA ARG A 36 13.23 1.80 -9.08
C ARG A 36 12.26 2.08 -7.92
N TYR A 37 11.44 1.09 -7.56
CA TYR A 37 10.56 1.16 -6.41
C TYR A 37 11.20 0.57 -5.17
N LEU A 38 12.30 -0.19 -5.35
CA LEU A 38 13.10 -0.81 -4.31
C LEU A 38 14.58 -0.63 -4.66
N ASP A 39 15.43 -0.40 -3.65
CA ASP A 39 16.84 -0.09 -3.86
C ASP A 39 17.74 -1.33 -3.79
N GLN A 40 17.49 -2.24 -2.85
CA GLN A 40 18.37 -3.39 -2.59
C GLN A 40 17.59 -4.67 -2.33
N LYS A 41 18.21 -5.82 -2.66
CA LYS A 41 17.73 -7.17 -2.39
C LYS A 41 18.70 -7.94 -1.52
N PHE A 42 18.16 -8.70 -0.56
CA PHE A 42 18.89 -9.65 0.27
C PHE A 42 18.19 -11.02 0.29
N ASN A 43 18.98 -12.08 0.39
CA ASN A 43 18.49 -13.44 0.60
C ASN A 43 18.64 -13.89 2.06
N ASP A 44 19.40 -13.13 2.86
CA ASP A 44 19.63 -13.37 4.27
C ASP A 44 18.92 -12.29 5.11
N ILE A 45 18.10 -12.74 6.07
CA ILE A 45 17.28 -11.85 6.90
C ILE A 45 18.16 -10.99 7.81
N ASP A 46 19.23 -11.56 8.38
CA ASP A 46 20.09 -10.81 9.29
C ASP A 46 20.87 -9.72 8.57
N GLN A 47 21.40 -10.02 7.38
CA GLN A 47 22.07 -9.01 6.55
C GLN A 47 21.12 -7.89 6.15
N ALA A 48 19.86 -8.22 5.79
CA ALA A 48 18.85 -7.24 5.46
C ALA A 48 18.51 -6.34 6.66
N ILE A 49 18.35 -6.92 7.85
CA ILE A 49 18.09 -6.18 9.09
C ILE A 49 19.27 -5.27 9.42
N ASP A 50 20.51 -5.78 9.34
CA ASP A 50 21.72 -5.00 9.65
C ASP A 50 21.87 -3.81 8.70
N ALA A 51 21.62 -4.01 7.40
CA ALA A 51 21.62 -2.93 6.41
C ALA A 51 20.54 -1.87 6.69
N ALA A 52 19.34 -2.29 7.11
CA ALA A 52 18.26 -1.38 7.47
C ALA A 52 18.61 -0.57 8.73
N LEU A 53 19.21 -1.20 9.75
CA LEU A 53 19.64 -0.53 10.97
C LEU A 53 20.79 0.46 10.71
N ASP A 54 21.78 0.07 9.91
CA ASP A 54 22.87 0.97 9.49
C ASP A 54 22.32 2.19 8.77
N ALA A 55 21.42 1.99 7.81
CA ALA A 55 20.79 3.09 7.08
C ALA A 55 20.00 4.03 8.02
N ALA A 56 19.25 3.47 8.96
CA ALA A 56 18.48 4.25 9.93
C ALA A 56 19.39 5.05 10.87
N GLN A 57 20.46 4.41 11.38
CA GLN A 57 21.44 5.06 12.26
C GLN A 57 22.13 6.24 11.58
N HIS A 58 22.46 6.10 10.29
CA HIS A 58 23.17 7.12 9.51
C HIS A 58 22.20 8.06 8.78
N LYS A 59 20.88 7.97 9.03
CA LYS A 59 19.85 8.78 8.37
C LYS A 59 19.92 8.70 6.84
N LYS A 60 20.26 7.53 6.32
CA LYS A 60 20.26 7.24 4.88
C LYS A 60 18.88 6.75 4.48
N VAL A 61 18.38 7.27 3.37
CA VAL A 61 17.14 6.80 2.76
C VAL A 61 17.44 5.49 2.04
N LEU A 62 16.70 4.42 2.36
CA LEU A 62 16.95 3.10 1.79
C LEU A 62 15.70 2.22 1.83
N SER A 63 15.44 1.49 0.75
CA SER A 63 14.45 0.44 0.71
C SER A 63 15.08 -0.92 0.39
N ILE A 64 14.74 -1.91 1.22
CA ILE A 64 15.31 -3.26 1.19
C ILE A 64 14.19 -4.27 1.01
N GLY A 65 14.32 -5.15 0.02
CA GLY A 65 13.54 -6.36 -0.12
C GLY A 65 14.35 -7.56 0.38
N VAL A 66 13.75 -8.39 1.21
CA VAL A 66 14.34 -9.65 1.64
C VAL A 66 13.49 -10.84 1.19
N VAL A 67 14.13 -11.85 0.60
CA VAL A 67 13.46 -13.05 0.10
C VAL A 67 13.15 -13.97 1.28
N CYS A 68 11.98 -13.82 1.86
CA CYS A 68 11.53 -14.65 2.97
C CYS A 68 10.02 -14.57 3.17
N ASN A 69 9.49 -15.47 4.00
CA ASN A 69 8.12 -15.32 4.49
C ASN A 69 8.05 -14.17 5.51
N ALA A 70 6.95 -13.43 5.54
CA ALA A 70 6.77 -12.32 6.48
C ALA A 70 6.90 -12.77 7.94
N VAL A 71 6.41 -13.96 8.29
CA VAL A 71 6.52 -14.47 9.67
C VAL A 71 7.97 -14.72 10.10
N ASP A 72 8.85 -15.11 9.18
CA ASP A 72 10.26 -15.34 9.48
C ASP A 72 10.96 -14.01 9.80
N LEU A 73 10.69 -12.97 9.01
CA LEU A 73 11.22 -11.64 9.27
C LEU A 73 10.71 -11.07 10.59
N LEU A 74 9.40 -11.15 10.85
CA LEU A 74 8.81 -10.65 12.09
C LEU A 74 9.33 -11.39 13.33
N GLN A 75 9.44 -12.72 13.25
CA GLN A 75 10.04 -13.52 14.33
C GLN A 75 11.47 -13.10 14.57
N ARG A 76 12.28 -12.91 13.51
CA ARG A 76 13.68 -12.51 13.65
C ARG A 76 13.85 -11.13 14.26
N LEU A 77 12.97 -10.18 13.93
CA LEU A 77 12.96 -8.86 14.60
C LEU A 77 12.70 -8.99 16.11
N ILE A 78 11.74 -9.85 16.48
CA ILE A 78 11.40 -10.13 17.88
C ILE A 78 12.59 -10.77 18.63
N ASP A 79 13.23 -11.78 18.02
CA ASP A 79 14.37 -12.49 18.62
C ASP A 79 15.57 -11.57 18.85
N ARG A 80 15.78 -10.62 17.94
CA ARG A 80 16.84 -9.60 18.05
C ARG A 80 16.44 -8.39 18.89
N ASN A 81 15.21 -8.38 19.43
CA ASN A 81 14.65 -7.26 20.18
C ASN A 81 14.67 -5.92 19.39
N ILE A 82 14.38 -6.00 18.08
CA ILE A 82 14.31 -4.84 17.18
C ILE A 82 12.84 -4.50 16.98
N ILE A 83 12.48 -3.26 17.29
CA ILE A 83 11.11 -2.76 17.19
C ILE A 83 11.08 -1.75 16.05
N PRO A 84 10.38 -2.03 14.93
CA PRO A 84 10.23 -1.05 13.86
C PRO A 84 9.34 0.11 14.33
N HIS A 85 9.60 1.32 13.83
CA HIS A 85 8.74 2.47 14.12
C HIS A 85 7.31 2.22 13.61
N THR A 86 7.18 1.70 12.39
CA THR A 86 5.90 1.37 11.77
C THR A 86 5.94 -0.06 11.24
N LEU A 87 4.87 -0.81 11.50
CA LEU A 87 4.68 -2.16 10.99
C LEU A 87 3.35 -2.25 10.23
N THR A 88 3.39 -2.74 9.01
CA THR A 88 2.20 -2.93 8.20
C THR A 88 2.25 -4.21 7.37
N ASP A 89 1.09 -4.67 6.95
CA ASP A 89 0.93 -5.85 6.11
C ASP A 89 0.09 -5.54 4.86
N GLN A 90 0.52 -6.08 3.74
CA GLN A 90 -0.16 -6.01 2.44
C GLN A 90 -0.19 -7.38 1.75
N THR A 91 -0.04 -8.45 2.51
CA THR A 91 -0.03 -9.82 1.97
C THR A 91 -1.41 -10.18 1.43
N SER A 92 -1.48 -10.94 0.34
CA SER A 92 -2.75 -11.46 -0.18
C SER A 92 -3.31 -12.52 0.77
N ALA A 93 -4.42 -12.22 1.44
CA ALA A 93 -5.04 -13.07 2.46
C ALA A 93 -6.58 -13.18 2.34
N HIS A 94 -7.17 -12.63 1.27
CA HIS A 94 -8.59 -12.82 0.99
C HIS A 94 -8.93 -14.26 0.64
N ASP A 95 -8.03 -14.94 -0.10
CA ASP A 95 -8.11 -16.35 -0.45
C ASP A 95 -6.94 -17.08 0.21
N GLU A 96 -7.27 -18.13 0.99
CA GLU A 96 -6.28 -18.91 1.71
C GLU A 96 -5.26 -19.59 0.78
N LEU A 97 -5.63 -19.85 -0.47
CA LEU A 97 -4.72 -20.42 -1.46
C LEU A 97 -3.74 -19.40 -2.04
N SER A 98 -3.97 -18.12 -1.86
CA SER A 98 -3.06 -17.07 -2.31
C SER A 98 -1.99 -16.68 -1.28
N TYR A 99 -2.19 -17.01 -0.01
CA TYR A 99 -1.21 -16.78 1.05
C TYR A 99 -0.20 -17.93 1.12
N VAL A 100 1.08 -17.64 1.03
CA VAL A 100 2.13 -18.68 1.05
C VAL A 100 2.42 -19.12 2.48
N PRO A 101 2.26 -20.42 2.82
CA PRO A 101 2.57 -20.95 4.14
C PRO A 101 4.03 -20.78 4.53
N ALA A 102 4.32 -20.58 5.81
CA ALA A 102 5.67 -20.62 6.35
C ALA A 102 6.33 -22.01 6.14
N ASN A 103 7.66 -22.03 6.19
CA ASN A 103 8.48 -23.23 6.01
C ASN A 103 8.37 -23.89 4.62
N LEU A 104 7.77 -23.24 3.65
CA LEU A 104 7.76 -23.64 2.25
C LEU A 104 8.44 -22.59 1.39
N THR A 105 9.24 -23.07 0.43
CA THR A 105 9.66 -22.18 -0.67
C THR A 105 8.48 -21.89 -1.60
N ALA A 106 8.56 -20.83 -2.39
CA ALA A 106 7.52 -20.49 -3.36
C ALA A 106 7.23 -21.68 -4.32
N GLN A 107 8.26 -22.44 -4.70
CA GLN A 107 8.12 -23.61 -5.57
C GLN A 107 7.38 -24.75 -4.84
N GLN A 108 7.78 -25.08 -3.61
CA GLN A 108 7.09 -26.10 -2.81
C GLN A 108 5.62 -25.75 -2.55
N ALA A 109 5.36 -24.49 -2.25
CA ALA A 109 4.02 -23.96 -2.06
C ALA A 109 3.17 -24.11 -3.33
N ASN A 110 3.72 -23.82 -4.51
CA ASN A 110 3.03 -23.99 -5.78
C ASN A 110 2.69 -25.47 -6.09
N VAL A 111 3.62 -26.39 -5.79
CA VAL A 111 3.37 -27.83 -5.94
C VAL A 111 2.27 -28.28 -4.99
N LEU A 112 2.39 -27.98 -3.70
CA LEU A 112 1.41 -28.38 -2.69
C LEU A 112 0.01 -27.82 -2.97
N ARG A 113 -0.07 -26.57 -3.43
CA ARG A 113 -1.35 -25.93 -3.81
C ARG A 113 -2.10 -26.71 -4.89
N GLN A 114 -1.36 -27.33 -5.83
CA GLN A 114 -1.93 -28.12 -6.93
C GLN A 114 -2.22 -29.55 -6.54
N THR A 115 -1.38 -30.16 -5.73
CA THR A 115 -1.47 -31.60 -5.38
C THR A 115 -2.35 -31.87 -4.17
N ASP A 116 -2.35 -30.97 -3.19
CA ASP A 116 -3.16 -31.08 -1.98
C ASP A 116 -3.58 -29.67 -1.47
N PRO A 117 -4.60 -29.08 -2.11
CA PRO A 117 -5.06 -27.74 -1.77
C PRO A 117 -5.65 -27.65 -0.37
N GLU A 118 -6.15 -28.74 0.20
CA GLU A 118 -6.70 -28.71 1.55
C GLU A 118 -5.60 -28.60 2.61
N THR A 119 -4.56 -29.42 2.52
CA THR A 119 -3.39 -29.28 3.39
C THR A 119 -2.74 -27.90 3.21
N TYR A 120 -2.63 -27.40 1.98
CA TYR A 120 -2.13 -26.06 1.72
C TYR A 120 -2.94 -25.00 2.47
N ARG A 121 -4.27 -25.07 2.40
CA ARG A 121 -5.20 -24.13 3.05
C ARG A 121 -5.00 -24.12 4.56
N GLN A 122 -4.88 -25.30 5.17
CA GLN A 122 -4.66 -25.41 6.63
C GLN A 122 -3.33 -24.76 7.04
N LEU A 123 -2.24 -25.01 6.31
CA LEU A 123 -0.94 -24.42 6.58
C LEU A 123 -0.94 -22.90 6.37
N SER A 124 -1.64 -22.40 5.35
CA SER A 124 -1.84 -20.97 5.14
C SER A 124 -2.53 -20.31 6.32
N LEU A 125 -3.64 -20.86 6.77
CA LEU A 125 -4.40 -20.34 7.91
C LEU A 125 -3.59 -20.35 9.20
N ASP A 126 -2.79 -21.38 9.44
CA ASP A 126 -1.90 -21.45 10.59
C ASP A 126 -0.83 -20.37 10.54
N THR A 127 -0.27 -20.12 9.34
CA THR A 127 0.72 -19.07 9.12
C THR A 127 0.10 -17.68 9.24
N MET A 128 -1.11 -17.46 8.72
CA MET A 128 -1.84 -16.20 8.91
C MET A 128 -2.06 -15.88 10.38
N ALA A 129 -2.43 -16.88 11.18
CA ALA A 129 -2.61 -16.71 12.62
C ALA A 129 -1.29 -16.38 13.33
N GLN A 130 -0.18 -17.02 12.94
CA GLN A 130 1.15 -16.71 13.44
C GLN A 130 1.54 -15.28 13.06
N HIS A 131 1.32 -14.86 11.81
CA HIS A 131 1.61 -13.52 11.33
C HIS A 131 0.94 -12.46 12.19
N VAL A 132 -0.38 -12.60 12.42
CA VAL A 132 -1.13 -11.66 13.27
C VAL A 132 -0.60 -11.62 14.70
N LYS A 133 -0.27 -12.79 15.29
CA LYS A 133 0.30 -12.85 16.65
C LYS A 133 1.64 -12.13 16.75
N LEU A 134 2.50 -12.25 15.74
CA LEU A 134 3.79 -11.55 15.70
C LEU A 134 3.61 -10.03 15.52
N MET A 135 2.65 -9.60 14.70
CA MET A 135 2.30 -8.19 14.57
C MET A 135 1.79 -7.61 15.89
N LEU A 136 0.92 -8.34 16.61
CA LEU A 136 0.42 -7.95 17.94
C LEU A 136 1.55 -7.87 18.98
N GLU A 137 2.51 -8.78 18.94
CA GLU A 137 3.66 -8.74 19.85
C GLU A 137 4.54 -7.51 19.59
N LEU A 138 4.82 -7.20 18.32
CA LEU A 138 5.58 -5.99 17.97
C LEU A 138 4.81 -4.71 18.30
N GLN A 139 3.49 -4.69 18.12
CA GLN A 139 2.63 -3.59 18.58
C GLN A 139 2.75 -3.39 20.08
N LYS A 140 2.64 -4.47 20.87
CA LYS A 140 2.79 -4.43 22.31
C LYS A 140 4.15 -3.88 22.76
N ARG A 141 5.20 -4.12 21.97
CA ARG A 141 6.54 -3.59 22.19
C ARG A 141 6.70 -2.13 21.75
N GLY A 142 5.71 -1.53 21.09
CA GLY A 142 5.68 -0.12 20.73
C GLY A 142 5.67 0.20 19.25
N ALA A 143 5.61 -0.78 18.35
CA ALA A 143 5.47 -0.53 16.92
C ALA A 143 4.08 0.05 16.61
N ILE A 144 4.01 1.10 15.79
CA ILE A 144 2.76 1.59 15.21
C ILE A 144 2.31 0.59 14.16
N THR A 145 1.28 -0.19 14.49
CA THR A 145 0.86 -1.36 13.68
C THR A 145 -0.51 -1.14 13.06
N PHE A 146 -0.64 -1.47 11.77
CA PHE A 146 -1.90 -1.48 11.04
C PHE A 146 -1.83 -2.41 9.82
N ASP A 147 -2.98 -2.84 9.28
CA ASP A 147 -3.05 -3.54 8.00
C ASP A 147 -3.80 -2.73 6.94
N TYR A 148 -3.76 -3.20 5.70
CA TYR A 148 -4.43 -2.56 4.57
C TYR A 148 -5.81 -3.16 4.23
N GLY A 149 -6.42 -3.97 5.13
CA GLY A 149 -7.73 -4.57 4.90
C GLY A 149 -7.69 -5.77 3.96
N ASN A 150 -6.64 -6.58 4.04
CA ASN A 150 -6.44 -7.78 3.22
C ASN A 150 -7.10 -9.05 3.78
N ASN A 151 -7.94 -8.91 4.80
CA ASN A 151 -8.62 -10.00 5.53
C ASN A 151 -7.71 -10.91 6.38
N LEU A 152 -6.44 -10.59 6.55
CA LEU A 152 -5.50 -11.39 7.36
C LEU A 152 -6.01 -11.56 8.80
N ARG A 153 -6.46 -10.46 9.43
CA ARG A 153 -7.00 -10.46 10.80
C ARG A 153 -8.30 -11.27 10.90
N GLY A 154 -9.19 -11.15 9.92
CA GLY A 154 -10.42 -11.92 9.85
C GLY A 154 -10.14 -13.43 9.80
N GLN A 155 -9.27 -13.87 8.90
CA GLN A 155 -8.86 -15.28 8.80
C GLN A 155 -8.24 -15.79 10.11
N ALA A 156 -7.35 -15.03 10.72
CA ALA A 156 -6.72 -15.40 11.98
C ALA A 156 -7.74 -15.54 13.12
N LYS A 157 -8.70 -14.64 13.22
CA LYS A 157 -9.75 -14.68 14.24
C LYS A 157 -10.73 -15.82 14.00
N ASP A 158 -11.35 -15.83 12.82
CA ASP A 158 -12.52 -16.69 12.56
C ASP A 158 -12.12 -18.15 12.32
N LYS A 159 -10.96 -18.38 11.71
CA LYS A 159 -10.48 -19.72 11.36
C LYS A 159 -9.48 -20.31 12.36
N ARG A 160 -8.82 -19.48 13.16
CA ARG A 160 -7.75 -19.91 14.10
C ARG A 160 -7.88 -19.35 15.51
N GLY A 161 -8.98 -18.66 15.82
CA GLY A 161 -9.32 -18.26 17.19
C GLY A 161 -8.39 -17.19 17.80
N VAL A 162 -7.72 -16.37 16.99
CA VAL A 162 -6.93 -15.24 17.50
C VAL A 162 -7.88 -14.11 17.90
N GLN A 163 -8.38 -14.15 19.16
CA GLN A 163 -9.47 -13.28 19.60
C GLN A 163 -9.15 -11.78 19.52
N ASN A 164 -7.89 -11.43 19.75
CA ASN A 164 -7.40 -10.06 19.74
C ASN A 164 -6.81 -9.62 18.38
N ALA A 165 -7.14 -10.30 17.29
CA ALA A 165 -6.61 -10.00 15.95
C ALA A 165 -6.89 -8.56 15.50
N PHE A 166 -7.93 -7.92 16.04
CA PHE A 166 -8.33 -6.56 15.68
C PHE A 166 -7.83 -5.49 16.68
N ASP A 167 -6.92 -5.81 17.60
CA ASP A 167 -6.36 -4.84 18.52
C ASP A 167 -5.46 -3.80 17.82
N PHE A 168 -4.93 -4.11 16.63
CA PHE A 168 -4.40 -3.07 15.75
C PHE A 168 -5.41 -2.74 14.64
N PRO A 169 -5.49 -1.46 14.22
CA PRO A 169 -6.50 -1.01 13.28
C PRO A 169 -6.15 -1.39 11.82
N GLY A 170 -7.16 -1.30 10.95
CA GLY A 170 -6.93 -1.21 9.51
C GLY A 170 -6.50 0.20 9.09
N PHE A 171 -5.82 0.30 7.96
CA PHE A 171 -5.34 1.56 7.40
C PHE A 171 -6.48 2.55 7.12
N VAL A 172 -7.59 2.08 6.54
CA VAL A 172 -8.74 2.92 6.21
C VAL A 172 -9.33 3.56 7.46
N PRO A 173 -9.76 2.81 8.50
CA PRO A 173 -10.32 3.44 9.69
C PRO A 173 -9.32 4.31 10.45
N ALA A 174 -8.03 3.97 10.47
CA ALA A 174 -7.04 4.72 11.24
C ALA A 174 -6.63 6.04 10.58
N TYR A 175 -6.45 6.05 9.26
CA TYR A 175 -5.80 7.16 8.56
C TYR A 175 -6.65 7.78 7.45
N ILE A 176 -7.44 6.99 6.73
CA ILE A 176 -8.17 7.46 5.55
C ILE A 176 -9.53 8.04 5.94
N ARG A 177 -10.27 7.35 6.79
CA ARG A 177 -11.60 7.75 7.27
C ARG A 177 -11.65 9.21 7.77
N PRO A 178 -10.72 9.68 8.63
CA PRO A 178 -10.71 11.07 9.06
C PRO A 178 -10.54 12.09 7.94
N LEU A 179 -9.84 11.72 6.85
CA LEU A 179 -9.66 12.58 5.68
C LEU A 179 -10.95 12.65 4.85
N PHE A 180 -11.60 11.52 4.62
CA PHE A 180 -12.88 11.47 3.92
C PHE A 180 -13.96 12.27 4.62
N CYS A 181 -14.05 12.17 5.95
CA CYS A 181 -15.00 12.97 6.75
C CYS A 181 -14.78 14.48 6.59
N LYS A 182 -13.58 14.91 6.21
CA LYS A 182 -13.27 16.31 5.89
C LYS A 182 -13.45 16.66 4.42
N GLY A 183 -13.93 15.72 3.59
CA GLY A 183 -14.08 15.90 2.14
C GLY A 183 -12.77 15.81 1.35
N SER A 184 -11.67 15.35 1.97
CA SER A 184 -10.40 15.13 1.30
C SER A 184 -10.33 13.70 0.77
N GLY A 185 -10.07 13.53 -0.51
CA GLY A 185 -10.02 12.20 -1.12
C GLY A 185 -9.19 12.13 -2.40
N PRO A 186 -8.99 10.92 -2.91
CA PRO A 186 -8.18 10.70 -4.09
C PRO A 186 -8.84 11.25 -5.35
N PHE A 187 -8.03 11.83 -6.21
CA PHE A 187 -8.37 12.27 -7.55
C PHE A 187 -7.43 11.59 -8.53
N ARG A 188 -7.97 10.76 -9.41
CA ARG A 188 -7.22 9.93 -10.35
C ARG A 188 -7.48 10.36 -11.78
N PHE A 189 -6.45 10.36 -12.60
CA PHE A 189 -6.57 10.57 -14.04
C PHE A 189 -5.53 9.74 -14.79
N ALA A 190 -5.90 9.32 -16.01
CA ALA A 190 -5.08 8.49 -16.87
C ALA A 190 -5.07 9.04 -18.30
N ALA A 191 -3.90 9.02 -18.93
CA ALA A 191 -3.73 9.46 -20.32
C ALA A 191 -4.03 8.31 -21.28
N LEU A 192 -5.18 8.33 -21.92
CA LEU A 192 -5.59 7.33 -22.92
C LEU A 192 -4.73 7.35 -24.19
N SER A 193 -4.03 8.44 -24.43
CA SER A 193 -3.04 8.53 -25.51
C SER A 193 -1.85 7.59 -25.32
N GLY A 194 -1.61 7.12 -24.08
CA GLY A 194 -0.40 6.41 -23.71
C GLY A 194 0.82 7.32 -23.57
N ASP A 195 0.68 8.63 -23.78
CA ASP A 195 1.77 9.60 -23.72
C ASP A 195 1.94 10.17 -22.31
N PRO A 196 3.06 9.92 -21.61
CA PRO A 196 3.35 10.49 -20.31
C PRO A 196 3.27 12.02 -20.27
N GLN A 197 3.51 12.69 -21.42
CA GLN A 197 3.49 14.14 -21.48
C GLN A 197 2.10 14.71 -21.18
N ASP A 198 1.04 13.99 -21.51
CA ASP A 198 -0.33 14.41 -21.17
C ASP A 198 -0.54 14.45 -19.64
N ILE A 199 0.04 13.48 -18.89
CA ILE A 199 0.02 13.52 -17.42
C ILE A 199 0.84 14.70 -16.89
N TYR A 200 2.02 14.95 -17.43
CA TYR A 200 2.85 16.06 -16.98
C TYR A 200 2.22 17.43 -17.26
N THR A 201 1.45 17.53 -18.34
CA THR A 201 0.67 18.74 -18.65
C THR A 201 -0.46 18.94 -17.63
N CYS A 202 -1.13 17.86 -17.23
CA CYS A 202 -2.16 17.90 -16.18
C CYS A 202 -1.54 18.19 -14.80
N ASP A 203 -0.39 17.59 -14.47
CA ASP A 203 0.34 17.90 -13.23
C ASP A 203 0.62 19.42 -13.14
N GLN A 204 1.01 20.06 -14.26
CA GLN A 204 1.27 21.50 -14.27
C GLN A 204 0.01 22.32 -13.96
N VAL A 205 -1.14 21.95 -14.51
CA VAL A 205 -2.41 22.61 -14.19
C VAL A 205 -2.75 22.48 -12.70
N LEU A 206 -2.51 21.32 -12.10
CA LEU A 206 -2.73 21.14 -10.65
C LEU A 206 -1.75 21.97 -9.82
N LEU A 207 -0.51 22.13 -10.27
CA LEU A 207 0.48 23.03 -9.63
C LEU A 207 0.06 24.49 -9.72
N ASP A 208 -0.50 24.91 -10.86
CA ASP A 208 -0.97 26.28 -11.07
C ASP A 208 -2.20 26.59 -10.20
N LEU A 209 -3.14 25.65 -10.10
CA LEU A 209 -4.36 25.80 -9.29
C LEU A 209 -4.08 25.74 -7.77
N PHE A 210 -3.22 24.83 -7.37
CA PHE A 210 -3.05 24.44 -5.96
C PHE A 210 -1.61 24.62 -5.45
N GLY A 211 -0.83 25.52 -6.07
CA GLY A 211 0.56 25.80 -5.69
C GLY A 211 0.75 26.26 -4.25
N HIS A 212 -0.32 26.70 -3.58
CA HIS A 212 -0.35 27.03 -2.17
C HIS A 212 -0.36 25.82 -1.21
N LYS A 213 -0.51 24.57 -1.75
CA LYS A 213 -0.52 23.32 -0.98
C LYS A 213 0.84 22.62 -1.03
N PRO A 214 1.73 22.82 -0.06
CA PRO A 214 3.11 22.34 -0.16
C PRO A 214 3.20 20.81 -0.27
N GLY A 215 2.31 20.06 0.38
CA GLY A 215 2.26 18.60 0.31
C GLY A 215 1.92 18.10 -1.12
N LEU A 216 0.93 18.71 -1.77
CA LEU A 216 0.56 18.38 -3.15
C LEU A 216 1.68 18.75 -4.13
N VAL A 217 2.26 19.93 -3.97
CA VAL A 217 3.38 20.39 -4.81
C VAL A 217 4.58 19.44 -4.70
N ARG A 218 4.96 19.07 -3.47
CA ARG A 218 6.02 18.09 -3.23
C ARG A 218 5.70 16.76 -3.91
N TRP A 219 4.50 16.24 -3.70
CA TRP A 219 4.05 14.98 -4.30
C TRP A 219 4.14 14.99 -5.82
N LEU A 220 3.56 16.00 -6.51
CA LEU A 220 3.53 16.06 -7.96
C LEU A 220 4.95 16.15 -8.56
N LYS A 221 5.84 16.94 -7.95
CA LYS A 221 7.24 17.04 -8.37
C LYS A 221 7.96 15.70 -8.23
N MET A 222 7.87 15.06 -7.07
CA MET A 222 8.49 13.75 -6.82
C MET A 222 7.90 12.67 -7.71
N ALA A 223 6.58 12.66 -7.91
CA ALA A 223 5.91 11.69 -8.74
C ALA A 223 6.38 11.75 -10.20
N ARG A 224 6.62 12.96 -10.71
CA ARG A 224 7.16 13.13 -12.06
C ARG A 224 8.54 12.49 -12.24
N GLU A 225 9.38 12.53 -11.22
CA GLU A 225 10.76 12.04 -11.25
C GLU A 225 10.87 10.55 -10.90
N ARG A 226 10.02 10.07 -9.97
CA ARG A 226 10.20 8.79 -9.31
C ARG A 226 9.19 7.71 -9.76
N ILE A 227 8.01 8.08 -10.25
CA ILE A 227 6.98 7.12 -10.63
C ILE A 227 7.23 6.61 -12.06
N ALA A 228 7.48 5.30 -12.18
CA ALA A 228 7.52 4.62 -13.47
C ALA A 228 6.12 4.16 -13.86
N PHE A 229 5.64 4.57 -15.02
CA PHE A 229 4.38 4.09 -15.57
C PHE A 229 4.54 2.63 -16.04
N GLN A 230 3.66 1.74 -15.55
CA GLN A 230 3.66 0.31 -15.88
C GLN A 230 2.44 -0.11 -16.72
N GLY A 231 1.83 0.82 -17.39
CA GLY A 231 0.63 0.68 -18.20
C GLY A 231 0.29 2.03 -18.76
N LEU A 232 -1.00 2.37 -18.86
CA LEU A 232 -1.40 3.72 -19.21
C LEU A 232 -0.82 4.70 -18.18
N PRO A 233 -0.17 5.79 -18.66
CA PRO A 233 0.29 6.84 -17.76
C PRO A 233 -0.87 7.34 -16.92
N ALA A 234 -0.69 7.38 -15.61
CA ALA A 234 -1.74 7.77 -14.67
C ALA A 234 -1.15 8.53 -13.49
N ARG A 235 -1.99 9.33 -12.85
CA ARG A 235 -1.64 10.08 -11.64
C ARG A 235 -2.78 9.98 -10.63
N ILE A 236 -2.39 9.93 -9.37
CA ILE A 236 -3.29 10.12 -8.24
C ILE A 236 -2.78 11.30 -7.41
N CYS A 237 -3.69 12.11 -6.92
CA CYS A 237 -3.40 13.10 -5.89
C CYS A 237 -4.59 13.19 -4.94
N TRP A 238 -4.40 13.82 -3.79
CA TRP A 238 -5.46 14.06 -2.80
C TRP A 238 -5.90 15.51 -2.88
N LEU A 239 -7.20 15.70 -3.11
CA LEU A 239 -7.84 17.01 -3.24
C LEU A 239 -9.03 17.10 -2.30
N GLU A 240 -9.33 18.30 -1.87
CA GLU A 240 -10.46 18.58 -0.99
C GLU A 240 -11.77 18.78 -1.75
N MET A 241 -12.85 18.89 -0.99
CA MET A 241 -14.17 19.20 -1.54
C MET A 241 -14.12 20.50 -2.37
N GLY A 242 -14.66 20.46 -3.59
CA GLY A 242 -14.62 21.57 -4.55
C GLY A 242 -13.34 21.62 -5.41
N GLU A 243 -12.18 21.22 -4.90
CA GLU A 243 -10.93 21.19 -5.64
C GLU A 243 -10.92 20.17 -6.77
N ARG A 244 -11.50 18.98 -6.54
CA ARG A 244 -11.65 17.94 -7.57
C ARG A 244 -12.47 18.44 -8.76
N GLN A 245 -13.53 19.20 -8.50
CA GLN A 245 -14.31 19.83 -9.56
C GLN A 245 -13.49 20.87 -10.34
N GLN A 246 -12.75 21.72 -9.65
CA GLN A 246 -11.87 22.71 -10.29
C GLN A 246 -10.80 22.02 -11.15
N ALA A 247 -10.14 21.00 -10.62
CA ALA A 247 -9.16 20.20 -11.34
C ALA A 247 -9.77 19.55 -12.59
N ALA A 248 -10.93 18.91 -12.44
CA ALA A 248 -11.61 18.23 -13.55
C ALA A 248 -12.02 19.20 -14.66
N LEU A 249 -12.55 20.37 -14.33
CA LEU A 249 -12.89 21.40 -15.31
C LEU A 249 -11.66 21.94 -16.05
N ALA A 250 -10.57 22.17 -15.34
CA ALA A 250 -9.32 22.64 -15.94
C ALA A 250 -8.70 21.56 -16.86
N ILE A 251 -8.73 20.30 -16.48
CA ILE A 251 -8.28 19.18 -17.31
C ILE A 251 -9.19 19.02 -18.55
N ASN A 252 -10.50 19.14 -18.40
CA ASN A 252 -11.42 19.15 -19.55
C ASN A 252 -11.10 20.28 -20.54
N GLU A 253 -10.69 21.43 -20.07
CA GLU A 253 -10.26 22.53 -20.93
C GLU A 253 -9.00 22.19 -21.72
N LEU A 254 -8.05 21.47 -21.13
CA LEU A 254 -6.87 20.95 -21.85
C LEU A 254 -7.28 20.02 -23.01
N VAL A 255 -8.25 19.13 -22.76
CA VAL A 255 -8.78 18.22 -23.79
C VAL A 255 -9.48 19.03 -24.87
N ARG A 256 -10.39 19.94 -24.49
CA ARG A 256 -11.18 20.77 -25.42
C ARG A 256 -10.29 21.64 -26.32
N THR A 257 -9.16 22.11 -25.82
CA THR A 257 -8.22 22.98 -26.57
C THR A 257 -7.13 22.18 -27.29
N GLY A 258 -7.15 20.84 -27.20
CA GLY A 258 -6.16 19.98 -27.85
C GLY A 258 -4.76 20.04 -27.23
N LYS A 259 -4.62 20.58 -26.03
CA LYS A 259 -3.33 20.62 -25.29
C LYS A 259 -2.93 19.24 -24.75
N VAL A 260 -3.88 18.36 -24.53
CA VAL A 260 -3.69 16.93 -24.27
C VAL A 260 -4.50 16.14 -25.30
N LYS A 261 -3.99 14.96 -25.68
CA LYS A 261 -4.57 14.17 -26.77
C LYS A 261 -5.84 13.46 -26.33
N ALA A 262 -5.79 12.76 -25.19
CA ALA A 262 -6.93 12.10 -24.59
C ALA A 262 -6.67 11.85 -23.12
N LEU A 263 -7.67 12.10 -22.27
CA LEU A 263 -7.55 11.94 -20.84
C LEU A 263 -8.87 11.48 -20.22
N ILE A 264 -8.79 10.55 -19.30
CA ILE A 264 -9.91 10.19 -18.44
C ILE A 264 -9.59 10.59 -17.00
N VAL A 265 -10.54 11.24 -16.34
CA VAL A 265 -10.56 11.34 -14.88
C VAL A 265 -11.30 10.11 -14.35
N ILE A 266 -10.62 9.31 -13.53
CA ILE A 266 -11.16 8.10 -12.96
C ILE A 266 -11.53 8.36 -11.51
N GLY A 267 -12.80 8.71 -11.27
CA GLY A 267 -13.37 8.81 -9.93
C GLY A 267 -14.20 7.56 -9.62
N ARG A 268 -13.62 6.37 -9.75
CA ARG A 268 -14.33 5.11 -9.61
C ARG A 268 -14.25 4.50 -8.21
N ASP A 269 -13.42 4.99 -7.38
CA ASP A 269 -13.36 4.59 -5.98
C ASP A 269 -14.61 5.13 -5.29
N HIS A 270 -15.34 4.29 -4.61
CA HIS A 270 -16.58 4.68 -3.93
C HIS A 270 -16.34 5.84 -2.96
N LEU A 271 -15.22 5.81 -2.28
CA LEU A 271 -14.83 6.83 -1.33
C LEU A 271 -14.55 8.18 -2.01
N ASP A 272 -14.07 8.19 -3.25
CA ASP A 272 -13.95 9.42 -4.03
C ASP A 272 -15.31 10.07 -4.27
N THR A 273 -16.29 9.26 -4.62
CA THR A 273 -17.65 9.72 -4.86
C THR A 273 -18.31 10.14 -3.56
N GLY A 274 -18.23 9.30 -2.53
CA GLY A 274 -18.85 9.51 -1.24
C GLY A 274 -18.31 10.75 -0.53
N SER A 275 -17.01 10.99 -0.56
CA SER A 275 -16.41 12.15 0.09
C SER A 275 -16.88 13.51 -0.48
N VAL A 276 -17.44 13.54 -1.68
CA VAL A 276 -18.01 14.75 -2.29
C VAL A 276 -19.53 14.77 -2.22
N ALA A 277 -20.16 13.65 -2.58
CA ALA A 277 -21.60 13.59 -2.76
C ALA A 277 -22.37 13.18 -1.51
N SER A 278 -21.76 12.44 -0.60
CA SER A 278 -22.43 11.85 0.56
C SER A 278 -21.54 11.78 1.80
N PRO A 279 -20.92 12.88 2.26
CA PRO A 279 -20.01 12.83 3.41
C PRO A 279 -20.71 12.34 4.70
N ASN A 280 -21.99 12.65 4.86
CA ASN A 280 -22.78 12.20 6.01
C ASN A 280 -23.00 10.70 6.02
N ARG A 281 -23.23 10.12 4.84
CA ARG A 281 -23.43 8.67 4.70
C ARG A 281 -22.19 7.87 5.09
N GLU A 282 -21.03 8.31 4.65
CA GLU A 282 -19.77 7.67 5.06
C GLU A 282 -19.52 7.83 6.56
N THR A 283 -19.87 8.98 7.11
CA THR A 283 -19.78 9.22 8.55
C THR A 283 -20.70 8.29 9.34
N GLU A 284 -21.91 8.06 8.86
CA GLU A 284 -22.85 7.10 9.47
C GLU A 284 -22.31 5.67 9.43
N ALA A 285 -21.86 5.20 8.26
CA ALA A 285 -21.24 3.88 8.11
C ALA A 285 -20.03 3.71 9.04
N MET A 286 -19.27 4.77 9.27
CA MET A 286 -18.15 4.75 10.18
C MET A 286 -18.58 4.72 11.67
N LEU A 287 -19.69 5.31 12.02
CA LEU A 287 -20.20 5.35 13.39
C LEU A 287 -20.79 4.00 13.82
N ASP A 288 -21.43 3.28 12.93
CA ASP A 288 -21.99 1.96 13.20
C ASP A 288 -20.97 0.82 13.07
N GLY A 289 -19.74 1.13 12.69
CA GLY A 289 -18.65 0.17 12.55
C GLY A 289 -18.66 -0.58 11.23
N SER A 290 -19.55 -0.25 10.31
CA SER A 290 -19.52 -0.81 8.95
C SER A 290 -18.37 -0.26 8.13
N ASP A 291 -17.94 -1.00 7.10
CA ASP A 291 -16.97 -0.52 6.12
C ASP A 291 -17.73 0.13 4.96
N ALA A 292 -17.61 1.44 4.82
CA ALA A 292 -18.25 2.19 3.75
C ALA A 292 -17.89 1.66 2.35
N VAL A 293 -16.75 1.01 2.20
CA VAL A 293 -16.35 0.37 0.94
C VAL A 293 -17.09 -0.94 0.72
N ALA A 294 -17.39 -1.69 1.77
CA ALA A 294 -18.09 -2.97 1.68
C ALA A 294 -19.57 -2.82 1.26
N ASP A 295 -20.18 -1.69 1.57
CA ASP A 295 -21.58 -1.40 1.27
C ASP A 295 -21.83 -1.03 -0.21
N TRP A 296 -20.80 -0.89 -0.98
CA TRP A 296 -20.83 -0.50 -2.39
C TRP A 296 -20.45 -1.67 -3.30
#